data_fdbca713751c7ebb527704fc0ac93bcb
#
_entry.id   fdbca713751c7ebb527704fc0ac93bcb
#
_cell.length_a   1.000
_cell.length_b   1.000
_cell.length_c   1.000
_cell.angle_alpha   90.00
_cell.angle_beta   90.00
_cell.angle_gamma   90.00
#
_symmetry.space_group_name_H-M   'P 1'
#
loop_
_entity.id
_entity.type
_entity.pdbx_description
1 polymer ?
#
loop_
_entity_poly.entity_id
_entity_poly.type
_entity_poly.pdbx_seq_one_letter_code
_entity_poly.pdbx_strand_id
1 'polypeptide(L)'
;MKKILCLLMSCLLFVMAGCSGHSKNLKFGAADIGGVYYSIASTFTQLADKEIDGYTFETKTTAGSVANLRLISDGYIDLAIVQADLLSDAYNATGTFADKKYQKGYKAVASLYTECCQIVVRKDSGITGIDD
;
A
#
# COMPACT_ATOMS: atom_id res chain seq x y z
N MET A 1 -37.80 17.24 -42.23
CA MET A 1 -37.62 17.57 -40.82
C MET A 1 -37.34 16.31 -39.97
N LYS A 2 -38.13 15.23 -40.02
CA LYS A 2 -37.90 14.00 -39.21
C LYS A 2 -36.54 13.34 -39.46
N LYS A 3 -36.04 13.27 -40.71
CA LYS A 3 -34.73 12.68 -41.05
C LYS A 3 -33.53 13.48 -40.50
N ILE A 4 -33.63 14.80 -40.45
CA ILE A 4 -32.60 15.71 -39.90
C ILE A 4 -32.57 15.58 -38.37
N LEU A 5 -33.73 15.45 -37.74
CA LEU A 5 -33.86 15.26 -36.29
C LEU A 5 -33.26 13.93 -35.83
N CYS A 6 -33.44 12.84 -36.60
CA CYS A 6 -32.81 11.55 -36.34
C CYS A 6 -31.29 11.59 -36.48
N LEU A 7 -30.77 12.34 -37.45
CA LEU A 7 -29.34 12.51 -37.68
C LEU A 7 -28.68 13.29 -36.53
N LEU A 8 -29.33 14.38 -36.07
CA LEU A 8 -28.89 15.17 -34.94
C LEU A 8 -28.91 14.35 -33.60
N MET A 9 -29.94 13.55 -33.40
CA MET A 9 -30.02 12.66 -32.23
C MET A 9 -28.97 11.54 -32.24
N SER A 10 -28.65 11.00 -33.44
CA SER A 10 -27.58 10.02 -33.61
C SER A 10 -26.19 10.61 -33.32
N CYS A 11 -25.90 11.83 -33.77
CA CYS A 11 -24.66 12.53 -33.45
C CYS A 11 -24.53 12.85 -31.94
N LEU A 12 -25.65 13.20 -31.28
CA LEU A 12 -25.64 13.50 -29.83
C LEU A 12 -25.33 12.27 -28.99
N LEU A 13 -25.73 11.06 -29.43
CA LEU A 13 -25.41 9.81 -28.76
C LEU A 13 -23.94 9.39 -28.88
N PHE A 14 -23.28 9.81 -29.99
CA PHE A 14 -21.84 9.52 -30.16
C PHE A 14 -20.92 10.41 -29.31
N VAL A 15 -21.37 11.60 -28.92
CA VAL A 15 -20.59 12.51 -28.05
C VAL A 15 -20.56 12.06 -26.59
N MET A 16 -21.52 11.22 -26.18
CA MET A 16 -21.57 10.67 -24.80
C MET A 16 -20.70 9.43 -24.58
N ALA A 17 -20.09 8.88 -25.64
CA ALA A 17 -19.07 7.83 -25.55
C ALA A 17 -17.68 8.43 -25.28
N GLY A 18 -17.62 9.55 -24.56
CA GLY A 18 -16.38 10.12 -24.03
C GLY A 18 -15.73 9.11 -23.10
N CYS A 19 -14.54 8.67 -23.43
CA CYS A 19 -13.67 7.84 -22.60
C CYS A 19 -13.62 8.38 -21.17
N SER A 20 -14.41 7.83 -20.27
CA SER A 20 -14.09 7.93 -18.86
C SER A 20 -12.90 7.01 -18.65
N GLY A 21 -11.69 7.53 -18.80
CA GLY A 21 -10.49 6.88 -18.36
C GLY A 21 -10.64 6.63 -16.87
N HIS A 22 -11.05 5.42 -16.48
CA HIS A 22 -11.05 5.00 -15.10
C HIS A 22 -9.58 4.87 -14.69
N SER A 23 -9.04 5.87 -14.00
CA SER A 23 -7.76 5.71 -13.34
C SER A 23 -7.94 4.66 -12.24
N LYS A 24 -7.06 3.67 -12.22
CA LYS A 24 -7.04 2.66 -11.17
C LYS A 24 -6.41 3.27 -9.91
N ASN A 25 -7.16 3.39 -8.83
CA ASN A 25 -6.63 3.89 -7.56
C ASN A 25 -5.89 2.77 -6.83
N LEU A 26 -4.58 2.94 -6.63
CA LEU A 26 -3.70 2.02 -5.92
C LEU A 26 -3.45 2.54 -4.50
N LYS A 27 -3.66 1.67 -3.51
CA LYS A 27 -3.54 1.98 -2.09
C LYS A 27 -2.19 1.50 -1.57
N PHE A 28 -1.43 2.42 -0.97
CA PHE A 28 -0.13 2.12 -0.39
C PHE A 28 -0.21 2.10 1.14
N GLY A 29 -0.18 0.92 1.74
CA GLY A 29 -0.15 0.74 3.20
C GLY A 29 1.19 1.15 3.79
N ALA A 30 1.15 2.07 4.73
CA ALA A 30 2.32 2.60 5.43
C ALA A 30 2.33 2.17 6.91
N ALA A 31 2.18 3.14 7.78
CA ALA A 31 1.99 3.01 9.22
C ALA A 31 1.40 4.33 9.75
N ASP A 32 1.74 4.73 10.97
CA ASP A 32 1.27 5.97 11.58
C ASP A 32 1.80 7.21 10.86
N ILE A 33 0.98 8.27 10.83
CA ILE A 33 1.34 9.59 10.33
C ILE A 33 2.53 10.13 11.14
N GLY A 34 3.56 10.60 10.43
CA GLY A 34 4.81 11.09 11.06
C GLY A 34 5.89 10.03 11.19
N GLY A 35 5.60 8.76 10.96
CA GLY A 35 6.60 7.69 10.87
C GLY A 35 7.33 7.68 9.52
N VAL A 36 8.48 6.98 9.48
CA VAL A 36 9.32 6.87 8.28
C VAL A 36 8.55 6.18 7.14
N TYR A 37 7.81 5.11 7.42
CA TYR A 37 6.99 4.42 6.43
C TYR A 37 5.99 5.35 5.76
N TYR A 38 5.30 6.17 6.55
CA TYR A 38 4.34 7.12 6.02
C TYR A 38 5.00 8.18 5.13
N SER A 39 6.15 8.70 5.55
CA SER A 39 6.91 9.69 4.77
C SER A 39 7.37 9.12 3.42
N ILE A 40 7.91 7.89 3.41
CA ILE A 40 8.34 7.22 2.18
C ILE A 40 7.13 6.93 1.27
N ALA A 41 6.07 6.34 1.81
CA ALA A 41 4.88 6.02 1.04
C ALA A 41 4.23 7.28 0.44
N SER A 42 4.13 8.37 1.22
CA SER A 42 3.58 9.65 0.74
C SER A 42 4.44 10.27 -0.37
N THR A 43 5.77 10.22 -0.25
CA THR A 43 6.66 10.70 -1.30
C THR A 43 6.52 9.85 -2.56
N PHE A 44 6.48 8.53 -2.41
CA PHE A 44 6.29 7.62 -3.53
C PHE A 44 4.96 7.89 -4.25
N THR A 45 3.85 7.97 -3.51
CA THR A 45 2.52 8.20 -4.12
C THR A 45 2.45 9.52 -4.86
N GLN A 46 3.04 10.59 -4.31
CA GLN A 46 3.10 11.90 -4.96
C GLN A 46 3.94 11.89 -6.25
N LEU A 47 5.04 11.14 -6.28
CA LEU A 47 5.85 10.99 -7.50
C LEU A 47 5.15 10.11 -8.52
N ALA A 48 4.60 8.98 -8.10
CA ALA A 48 3.92 8.04 -8.97
C ALA A 48 2.68 8.66 -9.65
N ASP A 49 1.91 9.48 -8.93
CA ASP A 49 0.77 10.23 -9.49
C ASP A 49 1.17 11.18 -10.63
N LYS A 50 2.41 11.67 -10.62
CA LYS A 50 2.92 12.57 -11.68
C LYS A 50 3.49 11.84 -12.87
N GLU A 51 4.06 10.65 -12.65
CA GLU A 51 4.87 9.95 -13.64
C GLU A 51 4.14 8.76 -14.29
N ILE A 52 3.01 8.30 -13.72
CA ILE A 52 2.32 7.08 -14.17
C ILE A 52 0.88 7.39 -14.58
N ASP A 53 0.68 7.58 -15.87
CA ASP A 53 -0.65 7.84 -16.44
C ASP A 53 -1.61 6.66 -16.23
N GLY A 54 -2.89 6.97 -16.00
CA GLY A 54 -3.95 5.98 -15.86
C GLY A 54 -4.04 5.36 -14.46
N TYR A 55 -3.21 5.81 -13.53
CA TYR A 55 -3.25 5.39 -12.12
C TYR A 55 -3.34 6.60 -11.21
N THR A 56 -3.91 6.39 -10.03
CA THR A 56 -3.79 7.30 -8.88
C THR A 56 -3.30 6.49 -7.68
N PHE A 57 -2.55 7.12 -6.79
CA PHE A 57 -1.95 6.46 -5.65
C PHE A 57 -2.39 7.12 -4.35
N GLU A 58 -2.78 6.34 -3.36
CA GLU A 58 -3.24 6.83 -2.08
C GLU A 58 -2.45 6.20 -0.93
N THR A 59 -1.80 7.02 -0.11
CA THR A 59 -1.14 6.55 1.12
C THR A 59 -2.20 6.26 2.19
N LYS A 60 -2.15 5.04 2.74
CA LYS A 60 -3.03 4.58 3.84
C LYS A 60 -2.26 4.46 5.14
N THR A 61 -2.81 5.05 6.20
CA THR A 61 -2.37 4.75 7.57
C THR A 61 -2.79 3.34 7.95
N THR A 62 -1.90 2.61 8.62
CA THR A 62 -2.13 1.24 9.06
C THR A 62 -1.47 1.00 10.41
N ALA A 63 -1.66 -0.18 11.00
CA ALA A 63 -0.95 -0.59 12.21
C ALA A 63 0.43 -1.23 11.93
N GLY A 64 1.11 -0.83 10.84
CA GLY A 64 2.47 -1.27 10.50
C GLY A 64 2.54 -2.63 9.81
N SER A 65 3.72 -3.25 9.83
CA SER A 65 4.10 -4.37 8.97
C SER A 65 3.17 -5.58 9.06
N VAL A 66 2.76 -5.99 10.26
CA VAL A 66 1.84 -7.14 10.44
C VAL A 66 0.48 -6.86 9.80
N ALA A 67 -0.07 -5.66 10.03
CA ALA A 67 -1.33 -5.26 9.41
C ALA A 67 -1.18 -5.15 7.90
N ASN A 68 -0.09 -4.59 7.41
CA ASN A 68 0.19 -4.43 5.98
C ASN A 68 0.24 -5.77 5.25
N LEU A 69 0.91 -6.78 5.80
CA LEU A 69 0.98 -8.13 5.23
C LEU A 69 -0.40 -8.79 5.17
N ARG A 70 -1.24 -8.59 6.17
CA ARG A 70 -2.63 -9.08 6.16
C ARG A 70 -3.48 -8.36 5.11
N LEU A 71 -3.43 -7.04 5.09
CA LEU A 71 -4.21 -6.21 4.18
C LEU A 71 -3.86 -6.45 2.71
N ILE A 72 -2.55 -6.63 2.38
CA ILE A 72 -2.12 -6.90 1.01
C ILE A 72 -2.51 -8.33 0.59
N SER A 73 -2.39 -9.31 1.48
CA SER A 73 -2.81 -10.69 1.25
C SER A 73 -4.32 -10.82 1.01
N ASP A 74 -5.11 -10.04 1.73
CA ASP A 74 -6.57 -10.01 1.62
C ASP A 74 -7.04 -9.07 0.47
N GLY A 75 -6.13 -8.37 -0.23
CA GLY A 75 -6.44 -7.50 -1.37
C GLY A 75 -7.05 -6.15 -1.03
N TYR A 76 -6.90 -5.68 0.21
CA TYR A 76 -7.39 -4.36 0.64
C TYR A 76 -6.45 -3.21 0.28
N ILE A 77 -5.17 -3.50 0.13
CA ILE A 77 -4.14 -2.56 -0.33
C ILE A 77 -3.31 -3.22 -1.45
N ASP A 78 -2.70 -2.41 -2.29
CA ASP A 78 -1.96 -2.85 -3.48
C ASP A 78 -0.44 -2.85 -3.28
N LEU A 79 0.05 -1.95 -2.44
CA LEU A 79 1.46 -1.75 -2.09
C LEU A 79 1.58 -1.64 -0.57
N ALA A 80 2.74 -2.04 -0.03
CA ALA A 80 3.00 -1.90 1.41
C ALA A 80 4.48 -1.79 1.72
N ILE A 81 4.82 -1.05 2.78
CA ILE A 81 6.13 -1.12 3.43
C ILE A 81 6.03 -2.08 4.61
N VAL A 82 6.98 -3.01 4.70
CA VAL A 82 7.02 -4.03 5.74
C VAL A 82 8.45 -4.31 6.17
N GLN A 83 8.64 -4.74 7.40
CA GLN A 83 9.92 -5.24 7.90
C GLN A 83 10.27 -6.59 7.25
N ALA A 84 11.55 -6.80 6.97
CA ALA A 84 12.03 -7.97 6.26
C ALA A 84 11.84 -9.29 7.03
N ASP A 85 11.99 -9.26 8.35
CA ASP A 85 11.76 -10.40 9.25
C ASP A 85 10.28 -10.80 9.24
N LEU A 86 9.36 -9.86 9.38
CA LEU A 86 7.91 -10.12 9.31
C LEU A 86 7.47 -10.59 7.92
N LEU A 87 8.09 -10.08 6.84
CA LEU A 87 7.88 -10.60 5.49
C LEU A 87 8.33 -12.06 5.39
N SER A 88 9.50 -12.39 5.95
CA SER A 88 10.02 -13.76 6.02
C SER A 88 9.08 -14.68 6.80
N ASP A 89 8.58 -14.23 7.96
CA ASP A 89 7.62 -14.98 8.77
C ASP A 89 6.33 -15.26 8.01
N ALA A 90 5.77 -14.27 7.34
CA ALA A 90 4.56 -14.44 6.54
C ALA A 90 4.77 -15.40 5.38
N TYR A 91 5.91 -15.31 4.69
CA TYR A 91 6.26 -16.20 3.57
C TYR A 91 6.46 -17.65 4.00
N ASN A 92 7.10 -17.86 5.14
CA ASN A 92 7.41 -19.20 5.68
C ASN A 92 6.31 -19.76 6.61
N ALA A 93 5.27 -19.00 6.90
CA ALA A 93 4.22 -19.33 7.86
C ALA A 93 4.80 -19.63 9.25
N THR A 94 5.62 -18.73 9.76
CA THR A 94 6.24 -18.79 11.08
C THR A 94 5.80 -17.63 11.97
N GLY A 95 6.20 -17.63 13.22
CA GLY A 95 5.94 -16.54 14.15
C GLY A 95 4.47 -16.10 14.17
N THR A 96 4.23 -14.82 14.00
CA THR A 96 2.88 -14.22 13.98
C THR A 96 2.01 -14.71 12.81
N PHE A 97 2.61 -15.35 11.81
CA PHE A 97 1.94 -15.80 10.58
C PHE A 97 1.87 -17.32 10.43
N ALA A 98 1.97 -18.08 11.51
CA ALA A 98 2.01 -19.55 11.51
C ALA A 98 0.76 -20.24 10.90
N ASP A 99 -0.34 -19.53 10.71
CA ASP A 99 -1.60 -20.07 10.17
C ASP A 99 -1.64 -20.25 8.62
N LYS A 100 -0.54 -20.01 7.94
CA LYS A 100 -0.38 -20.13 6.47
C LYS A 100 -1.33 -19.29 5.62
N LYS A 101 -2.30 -18.60 6.18
CA LYS A 101 -3.30 -17.82 5.45
C LYS A 101 -2.63 -16.71 4.61
N TYR A 102 -1.56 -16.14 5.13
CA TYR A 102 -0.91 -14.93 4.60
C TYR A 102 0.35 -15.20 3.78
N GLN A 103 0.58 -16.43 3.30
CA GLN A 103 1.75 -16.80 2.48
C GLN A 103 1.67 -16.31 1.02
N LYS A 104 0.54 -15.83 0.57
CA LYS A 104 0.27 -15.50 -0.85
C LYS A 104 -0.32 -14.10 -1.00
N GLY A 105 -0.44 -13.69 -2.26
CA GLY A 105 -1.09 -12.43 -2.63
C GLY A 105 -0.14 -11.24 -2.75
N TYR A 106 1.17 -11.41 -2.49
CA TYR A 106 2.16 -10.34 -2.57
C TYR A 106 3.51 -10.84 -3.09
N LYS A 107 4.36 -9.89 -3.48
CA LYS A 107 5.76 -10.09 -3.88
C LYS A 107 6.61 -8.98 -3.30
N ALA A 108 7.86 -9.29 -2.90
CA ALA A 108 8.84 -8.28 -2.57
C ALA A 108 9.32 -7.59 -3.87
N VAL A 109 9.33 -6.26 -3.87
CA VAL A 109 9.72 -5.44 -5.04
C VAL A 109 11.10 -4.83 -4.83
N ALA A 110 11.36 -4.27 -3.65
CA ALA A 110 12.62 -3.60 -3.33
C ALA A 110 12.89 -3.63 -1.82
N SER A 111 14.18 -3.48 -1.47
CA SER A 111 14.61 -3.11 -0.12
C SER A 111 14.85 -1.61 -0.09
N LEU A 112 14.29 -0.93 0.90
CA LEU A 112 14.31 0.53 0.97
C LEU A 112 15.45 1.06 1.83
N TYR A 113 15.54 0.61 3.09
CA TYR A 113 16.56 1.05 4.05
C TYR A 113 16.74 0.03 5.18
N THR A 114 17.79 0.21 5.98
CA THR A 114 18.06 -0.63 7.15
C THR A 114 17.42 -0.01 8.39
N GLU A 115 16.65 -0.81 9.13
CA GLU A 115 16.13 -0.46 10.45
C GLU A 115 17.01 -1.10 11.53
N CYS A 116 17.44 -0.27 12.49
CA CYS A 116 18.21 -0.75 13.64
C CYS A 116 17.27 -1.02 14.81
N CYS A 117 17.37 -2.19 15.42
CA CYS A 117 16.69 -2.46 16.69
C CYS A 117 17.32 -1.61 17.79
N GLN A 118 16.50 -0.84 18.51
CA GLN A 118 16.90 -0.04 19.66
C GLN A 118 16.04 -0.42 20.86
N ILE A 119 16.70 -0.86 21.93
CA ILE A 119 16.02 -1.20 23.19
C ILE A 119 16.21 -0.03 24.15
N VAL A 120 15.09 0.54 24.60
CA VAL A 120 15.06 1.66 25.53
C VAL A 120 14.36 1.23 26.81
N VAL A 121 15.00 1.45 27.93
CA VAL A 121 14.44 1.17 29.26
C VAL A 121 14.42 2.44 30.11
N ARG A 122 13.54 2.48 31.10
CA ARG A 122 13.54 3.59 32.06
C ARG A 122 14.81 3.55 32.89
N LYS A 123 15.34 4.71 33.24
CA LYS A 123 16.56 4.85 34.05
C LYS A 123 16.49 4.13 35.42
N ASP A 124 15.29 4.03 35.97
CA ASP A 124 14.98 3.43 37.27
C ASP A 124 14.47 1.99 37.17
N SER A 125 14.58 1.34 36.01
CA SER A 125 14.08 -0.03 35.79
C SER A 125 14.95 -1.12 36.45
N GLY A 126 16.22 -0.80 36.75
CA GLY A 126 17.20 -1.78 37.18
C GLY A 126 17.79 -2.64 36.05
N ILE A 127 17.26 -2.50 34.81
CA ILE A 127 17.76 -3.24 33.63
C ILE A 127 19.06 -2.57 33.17
N THR A 128 20.14 -3.33 33.05
CA THR A 128 21.48 -2.85 32.66
C THR A 128 21.98 -3.48 31.36
N GLY A 129 21.35 -4.57 30.91
CA GLY A 129 21.74 -5.30 29.71
C GLY A 129 20.61 -6.12 29.11
N ILE A 130 20.94 -6.87 28.06
CA ILE A 130 19.98 -7.71 27.31
C ILE A 130 19.66 -9.00 28.13
N ASP A 131 20.55 -9.38 29.04
CA ASP A 131 20.46 -10.62 29.81
C ASP A 131 19.73 -10.43 31.16
N ASP A 132 19.27 -9.21 31.46
CA ASP A 132 18.47 -8.91 32.64
C ASP A 132 16.98 -9.19 32.38
#